data_2b2f37d1d326e4c71d97d89f89adaaba
#
_entry.id   2b2f37d1d326e4c71d97d89f89adaaba
#
_cell.length_a   1.000
_cell.length_b   1.000
_cell.length_c   1.000
_cell.angle_alpha   90.00
_cell.angle_beta   90.00
_cell.angle_gamma   90.00
#
_symmetry.space_group_name_H-M   'P 1'
#
loop_
_entity.id
_entity.type
_entity.pdbx_description
1 polymer ?
#
loop_
_entity_poly.entity_id
_entity_poly.type
_entity_poly.pdbx_seq_one_letter_code
_entity_poly.pdbx_strand_id
1 'polypeptide(L)'
;MKIYLFPSVFCIDNVVVFLLETNIIKKESNFQIFSGPKHFEHGGHNYWFSGDEENFTDHKVDWLDGRNICREYCMDLVSLETPTEHELIEKFIKDNDLPYVWSSGRLCNFKGCDREDLQPPTVNGWFWSGSGVKMAPTNSTPPGWSYQPWSFTGHKTQFENHNVSQPDNAEFDINGSVEACMGVLNDIYDDGIKWHDIACYHTKPFICEDSDQLLEYVQALQPEFEP
;
A
#
# COMPACT_ATOMS: atom_id res chain seq x y z
N MET A 1 33.61 11.02 13.76
CA MET A 1 32.80 9.88 13.31
C MET A 1 31.33 10.29 13.48
N LYS A 2 30.66 10.72 12.40
CA LYS A 2 29.24 11.12 12.45
C LYS A 2 28.40 9.85 12.32
N ILE A 3 27.76 9.47 13.38
CA ILE A 3 26.77 8.39 13.38
C ILE A 3 25.48 9.02 12.84
N TYR A 4 25.08 8.64 11.63
CA TYR A 4 23.75 8.94 11.10
C TYR A 4 22.79 7.93 11.75
N LEU A 5 22.12 8.37 12.81
CA LEU A 5 20.93 7.67 13.32
C LEU A 5 19.79 8.01 12.37
N PHE A 6 19.33 7.01 11.62
CA PHE A 6 18.07 7.10 10.92
C PHE A 6 16.96 7.22 11.96
N PRO A 7 16.10 8.26 11.93
CA PRO A 7 14.93 8.28 12.77
C PRO A 7 14.01 7.14 12.35
N SER A 8 13.78 6.20 13.24
CA SER A 8 12.68 5.25 13.09
C SER A 8 11.40 6.08 13.25
N VAL A 9 10.69 6.34 12.16
CA VAL A 9 9.40 7.02 12.18
C VAL A 9 8.39 6.00 12.70
N PHE A 10 7.90 6.22 13.89
CA PHE A 10 6.79 5.48 14.50
C PHE A 10 5.54 6.33 14.37
N CYS A 11 4.37 5.71 14.39
CA CYS A 11 3.04 6.32 14.41
C CYS A 11 2.81 7.32 15.57
N ILE A 12 3.79 8.12 15.89
CA ILE A 12 3.80 9.04 17.04
C ILE A 12 4.32 10.36 16.53
N ASP A 13 3.46 11.36 16.52
CA ASP A 13 3.82 12.70 16.13
C ASP A 13 4.96 13.24 17.05
N ASN A 14 6.08 13.62 16.44
CA ASN A 14 7.16 14.40 17.04
C ASN A 14 7.83 13.88 18.32
N VAL A 15 8.05 12.59 18.48
CA VAL A 15 9.03 12.12 19.47
C VAL A 15 10.29 11.65 18.77
N VAL A 16 11.21 12.58 18.59
CA VAL A 16 12.61 12.25 18.38
C VAL A 16 13.13 11.73 19.71
N VAL A 17 13.10 10.41 19.89
CA VAL A 17 13.79 9.79 21.03
C VAL A 17 15.29 9.84 20.74
N PHE A 18 15.94 10.89 21.16
CA PHE A 18 17.38 10.87 21.34
C PHE A 18 17.69 9.96 22.54
N LEU A 19 18.04 8.73 22.29
CA LEU A 19 18.77 7.93 23.26
C LEU A 19 20.19 8.51 23.35
N LEU A 20 20.32 9.62 24.06
CA LEU A 20 21.60 9.97 24.65
C LEU A 20 21.73 9.17 25.93
N GLU A 21 22.62 8.21 25.91
CA GLU A 21 23.11 7.61 27.16
C GLU A 21 23.56 8.72 28.10
N THR A 22 23.12 8.58 29.35
CA THR A 22 23.44 9.35 30.55
C THR A 22 22.65 10.64 30.81
N ASN A 23 21.84 10.50 31.84
CA ASN A 23 21.06 11.46 32.63
C ASN A 23 19.56 11.52 32.32
N ILE A 24 18.86 10.75 33.14
CA ILE A 24 17.41 10.73 33.27
C ILE A 24 16.91 12.10 33.69
N ILE A 25 16.43 12.89 32.76
CA ILE A 25 15.48 13.94 33.06
C ILE A 25 14.12 13.37 32.70
N LYS A 26 13.31 12.99 33.68
CA LYS A 26 11.88 12.74 33.52
C LYS A 26 11.24 14.01 32.96
N LYS A 27 11.09 14.10 31.69
CA LYS A 27 10.15 15.00 31.04
C LYS A 27 8.89 14.20 30.84
N GLU A 28 7.83 14.52 31.57
CA GLU A 28 6.49 14.05 31.27
C GLU A 28 6.19 14.58 29.87
N SER A 29 6.39 13.72 28.87
CA SER A 29 5.89 13.96 27.53
C SER A 29 4.42 13.56 27.54
N ASN A 30 3.52 14.54 27.42
CA ASN A 30 2.13 14.27 27.03
C ASN A 30 2.20 13.66 25.63
N PHE A 31 2.16 12.34 25.55
CA PHE A 31 1.98 11.62 24.31
C PHE A 31 0.56 11.88 23.83
N GLN A 32 0.39 12.73 22.84
CA GLN A 32 -0.83 12.76 22.06
C GLN A 32 -0.61 11.77 20.91
N ILE A 33 -1.32 10.65 20.95
CA ILE A 33 -1.44 9.77 19.81
C ILE A 33 -2.44 10.44 18.88
N PHE A 34 -1.96 10.89 17.75
CA PHE A 34 -2.85 11.35 16.70
C PHE A 34 -3.45 10.13 16.02
N SER A 35 -4.74 9.92 16.22
CA SER A 35 -5.51 9.15 15.26
C SER A 35 -5.44 9.93 13.93
N GLY A 36 -4.93 9.29 12.89
CA GLY A 36 -4.90 9.87 11.55
C GLY A 36 -6.28 10.30 11.07
N PRO A 37 -6.34 11.05 9.96
CA PRO A 37 -7.62 11.37 9.35
C PRO A 37 -8.36 10.07 9.02
N LYS A 38 -9.67 10.04 9.30
CA LYS A 38 -10.53 8.87 9.08
C LYS A 38 -11.69 9.31 8.20
N HIS A 39 -11.73 8.84 6.96
CA HIS A 39 -12.79 9.21 6.03
C HIS A 39 -13.95 8.22 6.04
N PHE A 40 -13.66 6.94 6.23
CA PHE A 40 -14.68 5.91 6.38
C PHE A 40 -14.13 4.73 7.18
N GLU A 41 -15.04 3.86 7.64
CA GLU A 41 -14.74 2.65 8.41
C GLU A 41 -15.36 1.43 7.72
N HIS A 42 -14.63 0.32 7.68
CA HIS A 42 -15.13 -0.98 7.24
C HIS A 42 -14.38 -2.11 7.93
N GLY A 43 -15.10 -3.15 8.34
CA GLY A 43 -14.49 -4.35 8.92
C GLY A 43 -13.75 -4.13 10.25
N GLY A 44 -13.91 -2.97 10.90
CA GLY A 44 -13.16 -2.58 12.10
C GLY A 44 -11.90 -1.76 11.80
N HIS A 45 -11.58 -1.54 10.53
CA HIS A 45 -10.47 -0.68 10.10
C HIS A 45 -10.99 0.68 9.64
N ASN A 46 -10.20 1.71 9.90
CA ASN A 46 -10.42 3.04 9.36
C ASN A 46 -9.60 3.19 8.08
N TYR A 47 -10.13 4.00 7.17
CA TYR A 47 -9.54 4.29 5.87
C TYR A 47 -9.38 5.80 5.69
N TRP A 48 -8.29 6.17 5.07
CA TRP A 48 -7.97 7.56 4.74
C TRP A 48 -7.51 7.68 3.30
N PHE A 49 -8.05 8.68 2.59
CA PHE A 49 -7.67 8.97 1.21
C PHE A 49 -6.85 10.28 1.15
N SER A 50 -5.68 10.22 0.55
CA SER A 50 -4.76 11.34 0.45
C SER A 50 -5.33 12.55 -0.29
N GLY A 51 -6.21 12.35 -1.26
CA GLY A 51 -6.77 13.42 -2.08
C GLY A 51 -7.79 14.31 -1.37
N ASP A 52 -8.31 13.89 -0.20
CA ASP A 52 -9.27 14.67 0.58
C ASP A 52 -8.59 15.65 1.56
N GLU A 53 -7.26 15.61 1.66
CA GLU A 53 -6.48 16.48 2.51
C GLU A 53 -5.88 17.65 1.74
N GLU A 54 -6.06 18.88 2.21
CA GLU A 54 -5.53 20.09 1.56
C GLU A 54 -4.03 20.00 1.25
N ASN A 55 -3.27 19.36 2.14
CA ASN A 55 -1.83 19.17 1.97
C ASN A 55 -1.46 18.15 0.89
N PHE A 56 -2.40 17.30 0.48
CA PHE A 56 -2.18 16.20 -0.47
C PHE A 56 -3.07 16.26 -1.72
N THR A 57 -3.97 17.24 -1.84
CA THR A 57 -4.93 17.35 -2.96
C THR A 57 -4.23 17.36 -4.32
N ASP A 58 -3.04 17.98 -4.41
CA ASP A 58 -2.19 18.00 -5.60
C ASP A 58 -0.94 17.12 -5.47
N HIS A 59 -0.76 16.42 -4.36
CA HIS A 59 0.43 15.61 -4.09
C HIS A 59 0.18 14.16 -4.45
N LYS A 60 0.56 13.83 -5.67
CA LYS A 60 0.77 12.44 -6.06
C LYS A 60 2.20 12.07 -5.65
N VAL A 61 2.34 10.98 -4.94
CA VAL A 61 3.62 10.49 -4.43
C VAL A 61 3.93 9.13 -5.01
N ASP A 62 5.19 8.73 -5.00
CA ASP A 62 5.56 7.38 -5.37
C ASP A 62 5.04 6.36 -4.33
N TRP A 63 5.11 5.09 -4.67
CA TRP A 63 4.53 4.03 -3.84
C TRP A 63 5.16 3.97 -2.43
N LEU A 64 6.49 4.15 -2.34
CA LEU A 64 7.20 4.07 -1.06
C LEU A 64 6.88 5.27 -0.17
N ASP A 65 6.83 6.46 -0.74
CA ASP A 65 6.46 7.67 -0.02
C ASP A 65 5.00 7.60 0.45
N GLY A 66 4.06 7.14 -0.39
CA GLY A 66 2.68 6.91 0.02
C GLY A 66 2.57 5.95 1.19
N ARG A 67 3.30 4.83 1.14
CA ARG A 67 3.37 3.89 2.26
C ARG A 67 3.94 4.51 3.54
N ASN A 68 5.02 5.27 3.42
CA ASN A 68 5.65 5.91 4.57
C ASN A 68 4.71 6.93 5.23
N ILE A 69 3.97 7.71 4.43
CA ILE A 69 2.97 8.65 4.93
C ILE A 69 1.86 7.90 5.70
N CYS A 70 1.30 6.81 5.15
CA CYS A 70 0.32 6.01 5.89
C CYS A 70 0.88 5.54 7.25
N ARG A 71 2.13 5.09 7.28
CA ARG A 71 2.77 4.55 8.47
C ARG A 71 3.01 5.59 9.58
N GLU A 72 3.05 6.88 9.24
CA GLU A 72 3.08 7.96 10.24
C GLU A 72 1.80 7.99 11.10
N TYR A 73 0.69 7.41 10.58
CA TYR A 73 -0.62 7.38 11.23
C TYR A 73 -1.03 5.99 11.74
N CYS A 74 -0.09 5.06 11.96
CA CYS A 74 -0.36 3.66 12.30
C CYS A 74 -1.17 2.90 11.24
N MET A 75 -1.16 3.38 10.03
CA MET A 75 -1.80 2.79 8.86
C MET A 75 -0.74 2.17 7.93
N ASP A 76 -1.16 1.47 6.91
CA ASP A 76 -0.34 1.14 5.73
C ASP A 76 -1.18 1.43 4.48
N LEU A 77 -0.60 1.31 3.29
CA LEU A 77 -1.41 1.37 2.07
C LEU A 77 -2.49 0.28 2.11
N VAL A 78 -3.65 0.58 1.56
CA VAL A 78 -4.82 -0.32 1.58
C VAL A 78 -4.50 -1.70 0.99
N SER A 79 -4.91 -2.76 1.69
CA SER A 79 -4.87 -4.14 1.24
C SER A 79 -6.29 -4.58 0.84
N LEU A 80 -6.43 -5.22 -0.32
CA LEU A 80 -7.72 -5.63 -0.86
C LEU A 80 -7.84 -7.15 -0.77
N GLU A 81 -7.94 -7.66 0.45
CA GLU A 81 -7.82 -9.09 0.75
C GLU A 81 -9.13 -9.85 0.54
N THR A 82 -10.26 -9.14 0.60
CA THR A 82 -11.58 -9.70 0.43
C THR A 82 -12.34 -9.04 -0.73
N PRO A 83 -13.32 -9.74 -1.33
CA PRO A 83 -14.20 -9.13 -2.32
C PRO A 83 -14.91 -7.88 -1.80
N THR A 84 -15.32 -7.88 -0.53
CA THR A 84 -16.06 -6.76 0.08
C THR A 84 -15.19 -5.51 0.21
N GLU A 85 -13.93 -5.65 0.61
CA GLU A 85 -12.98 -4.54 0.63
C GLU A 85 -12.71 -4.01 -0.78
N HIS A 86 -12.50 -4.92 -1.73
CA HIS A 86 -12.30 -4.52 -3.12
C HIS A 86 -13.50 -3.73 -3.66
N GLU A 87 -14.73 -4.22 -3.47
CA GLU A 87 -15.96 -3.55 -3.89
C GLU A 87 -16.14 -2.19 -3.21
N LEU A 88 -15.74 -2.07 -1.92
CA LEU A 88 -15.74 -0.79 -1.20
C LEU A 88 -14.80 0.22 -1.86
N ILE A 89 -13.57 -0.20 -2.16
CA ILE A 89 -12.58 0.67 -2.80
C ILE A 89 -12.94 0.96 -4.26
N GLU A 90 -13.49 0.00 -5.01
CA GLU A 90 -14.04 0.26 -6.34
C GLU A 90 -15.13 1.34 -6.30
N LYS A 91 -16.06 1.22 -5.35
CA LYS A 91 -17.11 2.22 -5.17
C LYS A 91 -16.53 3.59 -4.82
N PHE A 92 -15.56 3.64 -3.92
CA PHE A 92 -14.90 4.88 -3.54
C PHE A 92 -14.19 5.54 -4.74
N ILE A 93 -13.42 4.77 -5.52
CA ILE A 93 -12.76 5.23 -6.74
C ILE A 93 -13.77 5.81 -7.74
N LYS A 94 -14.88 5.11 -7.94
CA LYS A 94 -15.93 5.51 -8.88
C LYS A 94 -16.67 6.77 -8.42
N ASP A 95 -17.07 6.83 -7.15
CA ASP A 95 -17.83 7.96 -6.60
C ASP A 95 -17.03 9.27 -6.60
N ASN A 96 -15.70 9.18 -6.50
CA ASN A 96 -14.78 10.32 -6.51
C ASN A 96 -14.09 10.55 -7.87
N ASP A 97 -14.49 9.83 -8.93
CA ASP A 97 -13.94 9.93 -10.28
C ASP A 97 -12.39 9.85 -10.30
N LEU A 98 -11.83 8.98 -9.47
CA LEU A 98 -10.38 8.81 -9.38
C LEU A 98 -9.88 7.94 -10.54
N PRO A 99 -8.87 8.39 -11.28
CA PRO A 99 -8.35 7.59 -12.40
C PRO A 99 -7.55 6.37 -11.91
N TYR A 100 -6.96 6.46 -10.73
CA TYR A 100 -6.16 5.40 -10.12
C TYR A 100 -5.82 5.73 -8.67
N VAL A 101 -5.46 4.70 -7.89
CA VAL A 101 -4.88 4.83 -6.55
C VAL A 101 -3.80 3.79 -6.33
N TRP A 102 -2.81 4.09 -5.47
CA TRP A 102 -1.90 3.08 -4.94
C TRP A 102 -2.60 2.19 -3.92
N SER A 103 -2.26 0.91 -3.92
CA SER A 103 -2.56 -0.07 -2.87
C SER A 103 -1.28 -0.63 -2.26
N SER A 104 -1.37 -1.44 -1.22
CA SER A 104 -0.22 -2.09 -0.59
C SER A 104 0.36 -3.25 -1.40
N GLY A 105 -0.25 -3.61 -2.52
CA GLY A 105 0.20 -4.72 -3.36
C GLY A 105 1.63 -4.55 -3.85
N ARG A 106 2.47 -5.56 -3.62
CA ARG A 106 3.91 -5.52 -3.89
C ARG A 106 4.42 -6.85 -4.41
N LEU A 107 5.23 -6.79 -5.46
CA LEU A 107 5.96 -7.95 -5.97
C LEU A 107 7.18 -8.24 -5.09
N CYS A 108 7.37 -9.49 -4.70
CA CYS A 108 8.58 -9.94 -4.01
C CYS A 108 9.73 -10.04 -5.02
N ASN A 109 10.53 -8.99 -5.12
CA ASN A 109 11.70 -8.90 -6.02
C ASN A 109 12.96 -8.43 -5.30
N PHE A 110 13.10 -8.76 -4.02
CA PHE A 110 14.20 -8.40 -3.16
C PHE A 110 14.84 -9.65 -2.53
N LYS A 111 15.87 -9.48 -1.69
CA LYS A 111 16.55 -10.58 -1.02
C LYS A 111 15.58 -11.45 -0.22
N GLY A 112 15.59 -12.76 -0.47
CA GLY A 112 14.69 -13.74 0.17
C GLY A 112 13.47 -14.10 -0.68
N CYS A 113 13.32 -13.51 -1.88
CA CYS A 113 12.23 -13.80 -2.81
C CYS A 113 12.59 -14.90 -3.84
N ASP A 114 13.72 -15.55 -3.69
CA ASP A 114 14.19 -16.67 -4.51
C ASP A 114 13.60 -18.03 -4.09
N ARG A 115 12.66 -18.02 -3.16
CA ARG A 115 11.93 -19.20 -2.67
C ARG A 115 11.14 -19.86 -3.78
N GLU A 116 11.09 -21.18 -3.79
CA GLU A 116 10.40 -21.99 -4.79
C GLU A 116 8.88 -21.70 -4.85
N ASP A 117 8.25 -21.46 -3.70
CA ASP A 117 6.81 -21.16 -3.59
C ASP A 117 6.41 -19.77 -4.13
N LEU A 118 7.40 -18.92 -4.45
CA LEU A 118 7.21 -17.60 -5.04
C LEU A 118 7.54 -17.58 -6.55
N GLN A 119 7.82 -18.72 -7.15
CA GLN A 119 8.21 -18.80 -8.57
C GLN A 119 7.06 -19.28 -9.47
N PRO A 120 6.88 -18.73 -10.66
CA PRO A 120 7.51 -17.51 -11.15
C PRO A 120 6.99 -16.28 -10.39
N PRO A 121 7.81 -15.26 -10.13
CA PRO A 121 7.47 -14.17 -9.22
C PRO A 121 6.28 -13.33 -9.71
N THR A 122 6.13 -13.11 -11.00
CA THR A 122 4.98 -12.39 -11.58
C THR A 122 3.64 -13.10 -11.31
N VAL A 123 3.66 -14.42 -11.08
CA VAL A 123 2.45 -15.19 -10.77
C VAL A 123 2.28 -15.41 -9.26
N ASN A 124 3.35 -15.80 -8.57
CA ASN A 124 3.27 -16.29 -7.19
C ASN A 124 3.93 -15.36 -6.16
N GLY A 125 4.59 -14.29 -6.61
CA GLY A 125 5.40 -13.43 -5.75
C GLY A 125 4.69 -12.19 -5.22
N TRP A 126 3.42 -12.01 -5.49
CA TRP A 126 2.68 -10.85 -5.01
C TRP A 126 2.18 -11.04 -3.57
N PHE A 127 2.22 -9.95 -2.80
CA PHE A 127 1.76 -9.91 -1.42
C PHE A 127 1.26 -8.52 -1.06
N TRP A 128 0.41 -8.45 -0.05
CA TRP A 128 -0.02 -7.20 0.57
C TRP A 128 1.03 -6.74 1.57
N SER A 129 1.71 -5.63 1.30
CA SER A 129 2.78 -5.16 2.18
C SER A 129 2.26 -4.56 3.49
N GLY A 130 0.98 -4.18 3.53
CA GLY A 130 0.31 -3.69 4.73
C GLY A 130 0.12 -4.81 5.76
N SER A 131 -0.49 -5.91 5.35
CA SER A 131 -0.80 -7.07 6.22
C SER A 131 0.28 -8.17 6.21
N GLY A 132 1.15 -8.20 5.18
CA GLY A 132 2.11 -9.28 4.96
C GLY A 132 1.50 -10.55 4.35
N VAL A 133 0.21 -10.52 3.98
CA VAL A 133 -0.49 -11.68 3.43
C VAL A 133 -0.09 -11.91 1.97
N LYS A 134 0.24 -13.15 1.62
CA LYS A 134 0.54 -13.54 0.23
C LYS A 134 -0.75 -13.53 -0.60
N MET A 135 -0.70 -12.92 -1.77
CA MET A 135 -1.81 -12.97 -2.73
C MET A 135 -1.95 -14.36 -3.37
N ALA A 136 -3.15 -14.66 -3.82
CA ALA A 136 -3.37 -15.81 -4.70
C ALA A 136 -2.59 -15.65 -6.02
N PRO A 137 -2.28 -16.74 -6.72
CA PRO A 137 -1.63 -16.66 -8.03
C PRO A 137 -2.39 -15.73 -8.99
N THR A 138 -1.67 -14.84 -9.66
CA THR A 138 -2.30 -13.80 -10.51
C THR A 138 -3.05 -14.35 -11.72
N ASN A 139 -2.77 -15.59 -12.09
CA ASN A 139 -3.42 -16.30 -13.20
C ASN A 139 -4.65 -17.14 -12.78
N SER A 140 -5.14 -16.95 -11.56
CA SER A 140 -6.32 -17.65 -11.03
C SER A 140 -7.18 -16.72 -10.20
N THR A 141 -8.49 -16.98 -10.20
CA THR A 141 -9.41 -16.27 -9.30
C THR A 141 -9.06 -16.58 -7.84
N PRO A 142 -8.90 -15.57 -6.98
CA PRO A 142 -8.57 -15.81 -5.58
C PRO A 142 -9.65 -16.66 -4.87
N PRO A 143 -9.28 -17.49 -3.89
CA PRO A 143 -10.23 -18.27 -3.13
C PRO A 143 -11.31 -17.41 -2.47
N GLY A 144 -12.58 -17.76 -2.64
CA GLY A 144 -13.71 -17.00 -2.11
C GLY A 144 -14.19 -15.84 -2.97
N TRP A 145 -13.48 -15.54 -4.07
CA TRP A 145 -13.90 -14.53 -5.03
C TRP A 145 -14.71 -15.13 -6.17
N SER A 146 -15.67 -14.37 -6.71
CA SER A 146 -16.46 -14.75 -7.89
C SER A 146 -15.90 -14.22 -9.20
N TYR A 147 -14.81 -13.43 -9.15
CA TYR A 147 -14.19 -12.78 -10.30
C TYR A 147 -12.67 -12.65 -10.10
N GLN A 148 -11.96 -12.39 -11.21
CA GLN A 148 -10.53 -12.08 -11.19
C GLN A 148 -10.36 -10.55 -11.04
N PRO A 149 -9.69 -10.07 -9.96
CA PRO A 149 -9.47 -8.64 -9.78
C PRO A 149 -8.36 -8.07 -10.68
N TRP A 150 -7.38 -8.88 -11.07
CA TRP A 150 -6.37 -8.48 -12.06
C TRP A 150 -7.01 -8.29 -13.43
N SER A 151 -6.58 -7.27 -14.16
CA SER A 151 -7.07 -7.01 -15.51
C SER A 151 -6.65 -8.10 -16.50
N PHE A 152 -7.50 -8.34 -17.50
CA PHE A 152 -7.17 -9.20 -18.65
C PHE A 152 -6.52 -8.43 -19.80
N THR A 153 -6.35 -7.12 -19.63
CA THR A 153 -5.79 -6.21 -20.63
C THR A 153 -4.79 -5.25 -19.99
N GLY A 154 -4.10 -4.47 -20.80
CA GLY A 154 -3.13 -3.49 -20.34
C GLY A 154 -2.32 -2.94 -21.51
N HIS A 155 -1.17 -2.34 -21.23
CA HIS A 155 -0.34 -1.72 -22.24
C HIS A 155 0.05 -2.70 -23.36
N LYS A 156 0.54 -3.88 -23.01
CA LYS A 156 0.95 -4.90 -24.02
C LYS A 156 -0.19 -5.37 -24.87
N THR A 157 -1.39 -5.50 -24.32
CA THR A 157 -2.57 -5.92 -25.10
C THR A 157 -3.04 -4.82 -26.01
N GLN A 158 -3.16 -3.59 -25.56
CA GLN A 158 -3.74 -2.49 -26.34
C GLN A 158 -2.77 -1.87 -27.35
N PHE A 159 -1.50 -1.75 -26.99
CA PHE A 159 -0.53 -1.00 -27.82
C PHE A 159 0.49 -1.89 -28.54
N GLU A 160 0.75 -3.09 -28.04
CA GLU A 160 1.73 -4.02 -28.62
C GLU A 160 1.07 -5.22 -29.29
N ASN A 161 -0.27 -5.31 -29.25
CA ASN A 161 -1.05 -6.41 -29.80
C ASN A 161 -0.67 -7.79 -29.22
N HIS A 162 -0.22 -7.81 -27.97
CA HIS A 162 0.05 -9.02 -27.20
C HIS A 162 -1.11 -9.29 -26.24
N ASN A 163 -1.77 -10.43 -26.36
CA ASN A 163 -2.86 -10.82 -25.45
C ASN A 163 -2.28 -11.30 -24.12
N VAL A 164 -1.90 -10.36 -23.26
CA VAL A 164 -1.28 -10.60 -21.95
C VAL A 164 -2.13 -9.97 -20.84
N SER A 165 -2.51 -10.79 -19.87
CA SER A 165 -3.19 -10.33 -18.66
C SER A 165 -2.21 -9.66 -17.69
N GLN A 166 -2.74 -8.83 -16.82
CA GLN A 166 -1.96 -8.26 -15.71
C GLN A 166 -1.63 -9.33 -14.65
N PRO A 167 -0.47 -9.24 -14.01
CA PRO A 167 0.62 -8.28 -14.23
C PRO A 167 1.41 -8.61 -15.51
N ASP A 168 1.69 -7.62 -16.35
CA ASP A 168 2.35 -7.82 -17.64
C ASP A 168 3.79 -7.27 -17.71
N ASN A 169 4.22 -6.50 -16.69
CA ASN A 169 5.54 -5.89 -16.61
C ASN A 169 5.92 -5.14 -17.91
N ALA A 170 4.98 -4.38 -18.47
CA ALA A 170 5.13 -3.74 -19.76
C ALA A 170 6.27 -2.72 -19.76
N GLU A 171 6.42 -1.97 -18.69
CA GLU A 171 7.41 -0.90 -18.60
C GLU A 171 8.85 -1.42 -18.64
N PHE A 172 9.06 -2.68 -18.23
CA PHE A 172 10.38 -3.30 -18.33
C PHE A 172 10.87 -3.38 -19.77
N ASP A 173 9.98 -3.67 -20.71
CA ASP A 173 10.33 -3.73 -22.14
C ASP A 173 10.55 -2.33 -22.72
N ILE A 174 9.96 -1.29 -22.14
CA ILE A 174 10.08 0.10 -22.61
C ILE A 174 11.35 0.78 -22.09
N ASN A 175 11.64 0.66 -20.79
CA ASN A 175 12.71 1.43 -20.14
C ASN A 175 13.55 0.64 -19.12
N GLY A 176 13.29 -0.67 -18.96
CA GLY A 176 13.98 -1.54 -18.01
C GLY A 176 13.47 -1.45 -16.57
N SER A 177 12.40 -0.69 -16.32
CA SER A 177 11.82 -0.57 -14.97
C SER A 177 10.89 -1.73 -14.66
N VAL A 178 11.13 -2.42 -13.55
CA VAL A 178 10.24 -3.49 -13.09
C VAL A 178 8.98 -2.90 -12.49
N GLU A 179 7.82 -3.36 -12.97
CA GLU A 179 6.52 -3.03 -12.41
C GLU A 179 6.25 -3.90 -11.18
N ALA A 180 6.68 -3.42 -10.03
CA ALA A 180 6.68 -4.20 -8.80
C ALA A 180 5.71 -3.67 -7.74
N CYS A 181 4.92 -2.66 -8.05
CA CYS A 181 3.90 -2.07 -7.19
C CYS A 181 2.54 -2.19 -7.85
N MET A 182 1.48 -2.31 -7.05
CA MET A 182 0.13 -2.48 -7.55
C MET A 182 -0.70 -1.21 -7.38
N GLY A 183 -1.30 -0.79 -8.49
CA GLY A 183 -2.34 0.22 -8.51
C GLY A 183 -3.70 -0.37 -8.85
N VAL A 184 -4.75 0.27 -8.34
CA VAL A 184 -6.12 0.06 -8.81
C VAL A 184 -6.44 1.15 -9.81
N LEU A 185 -6.69 0.77 -11.06
CA LEU A 185 -6.96 1.68 -12.17
C LEU A 185 -8.44 1.70 -12.50
N ASN A 186 -8.97 2.89 -12.79
CA ASN A 186 -10.36 3.09 -13.15
C ASN A 186 -10.48 3.22 -14.68
N ASP A 187 -10.83 2.13 -15.31
CA ASP A 187 -11.17 2.03 -16.73
C ASP A 187 -10.13 2.62 -17.73
N ILE A 188 -8.85 2.60 -17.34
CA ILE A 188 -7.76 3.16 -18.16
C ILE A 188 -7.58 2.38 -19.46
N TYR A 189 -7.91 1.09 -19.44
CA TYR A 189 -7.75 0.15 -20.56
C TYR A 189 -9.08 -0.44 -21.02
N ASP A 190 -10.20 0.27 -20.84
CA ASP A 190 -11.56 -0.18 -21.19
C ASP A 190 -11.92 -1.52 -20.52
N ASP A 191 -11.50 -1.71 -19.25
CA ASP A 191 -11.59 -2.97 -18.50
C ASP A 191 -12.29 -2.84 -17.15
N GLY A 192 -12.80 -1.63 -16.84
CA GLY A 192 -13.39 -1.28 -15.57
C GLY A 192 -12.34 -0.98 -14.49
N ILE A 193 -12.72 -1.12 -13.22
CA ILE A 193 -11.80 -0.90 -12.11
C ILE A 193 -11.05 -2.20 -11.82
N LYS A 194 -9.74 -2.20 -12.07
CA LYS A 194 -8.91 -3.41 -12.07
C LYS A 194 -7.54 -3.18 -11.45
N TRP A 195 -6.91 -4.28 -11.01
CA TRP A 195 -5.54 -4.30 -10.53
C TRP A 195 -4.55 -4.38 -11.68
N HIS A 196 -3.53 -3.54 -11.61
CA HIS A 196 -2.42 -3.49 -12.55
C HIS A 196 -1.09 -3.42 -11.82
N ASP A 197 -0.07 -4.08 -12.35
CA ASP A 197 1.30 -3.82 -11.96
C ASP A 197 1.78 -2.49 -12.57
N ILE A 198 2.60 -1.78 -11.82
CA ILE A 198 3.06 -0.44 -12.16
C ILE A 198 4.46 -0.27 -11.58
N ALA A 199 5.35 0.43 -12.27
CA ALA A 199 6.64 0.79 -11.70
C ALA A 199 6.47 1.72 -10.49
N CYS A 200 7.13 1.38 -9.39
CA CYS A 200 6.89 2.01 -8.09
C CYS A 200 7.21 3.50 -8.02
N TYR A 201 7.99 4.02 -8.96
CA TYR A 201 8.38 5.44 -9.02
C TYR A 201 7.30 6.36 -9.59
N HIS A 202 6.25 5.82 -10.22
CA HIS A 202 5.13 6.64 -10.66
C HIS A 202 4.46 7.31 -9.49
N THR A 203 3.91 8.50 -9.71
CA THR A 203 3.22 9.24 -8.67
C THR A 203 1.71 9.10 -8.80
N LYS A 204 1.04 8.71 -7.71
CA LYS A 204 -0.41 8.51 -7.65
C LYS A 204 -0.96 8.95 -6.29
N PRO A 205 -2.25 9.29 -6.21
CA PRO A 205 -2.93 9.35 -4.93
C PRO A 205 -2.98 7.93 -4.33
N PHE A 206 -3.20 7.87 -3.02
CA PHE A 206 -3.18 6.61 -2.28
C PHE A 206 -4.28 6.56 -1.23
N ILE A 207 -4.64 5.36 -0.83
CA ILE A 207 -5.57 5.09 0.27
C ILE A 207 -4.78 4.36 1.35
N CYS A 208 -4.89 4.82 2.59
CA CYS A 208 -4.37 4.16 3.77
C CYS A 208 -5.48 3.38 4.47
N GLU A 209 -5.09 2.31 5.14
CA GLU A 209 -5.92 1.45 5.98
C GLU A 209 -5.23 1.23 7.31
N ASP A 210 -5.97 1.14 8.42
CA ASP A 210 -5.41 0.78 9.73
C ASP A 210 -4.55 -0.49 9.63
N SER A 211 -3.38 -0.45 10.26
CA SER A 211 -2.48 -1.60 10.28
C SER A 211 -2.50 -2.26 11.65
N ASP A 212 -3.13 -3.43 11.75
CA ASP A 212 -3.18 -4.22 12.99
C ASP A 212 -1.79 -4.42 13.59
N GLN A 213 -0.79 -4.70 12.75
CA GLN A 213 0.58 -4.92 13.22
C GLN A 213 1.19 -3.67 13.87
N LEU A 214 0.91 -2.48 13.32
CA LEU A 214 1.42 -1.22 13.89
C LEU A 214 0.63 -0.83 15.13
N LEU A 215 -0.70 -1.02 15.13
CA LEU A 215 -1.56 -0.76 16.28
C LEU A 215 -1.20 -1.68 17.45
N GLU A 216 -1.03 -2.99 17.22
CA GLU A 216 -0.58 -3.96 18.23
C GLU A 216 0.80 -3.59 18.78
N TYR A 217 1.73 -3.14 17.92
CA TYR A 217 3.04 -2.70 18.34
C TYR A 217 2.97 -1.47 19.27
N VAL A 218 2.17 -0.46 18.91
CA VAL A 218 1.95 0.73 19.75
C VAL A 218 1.30 0.36 21.06
N GLN A 219 0.28 -0.48 21.06
CA GLN A 219 -0.39 -0.96 22.27
C GLN A 219 0.55 -1.74 23.19
N ALA A 220 1.45 -2.54 22.61
CA ALA A 220 2.48 -3.26 23.38
C ALA A 220 3.48 -2.32 24.07
N LEU A 221 3.78 -1.18 23.43
CA LEU A 221 4.66 -0.15 24.01
C LEU A 221 3.93 0.77 25.01
N GLN A 222 2.65 0.94 24.84
CA GLN A 222 1.78 1.82 25.64
C GLN A 222 0.47 1.09 25.98
N PRO A 223 0.45 0.27 27.05
CA PRO A 223 -0.73 -0.54 27.41
C PRO A 223 -2.00 0.27 27.74
N GLU A 224 -1.85 1.55 28.06
CA GLU A 224 -2.98 2.49 28.28
C GLU A 224 -3.55 3.08 26.99
N PHE A 225 -2.98 2.74 25.82
CA PHE A 225 -3.49 3.16 24.54
C PHE A 225 -4.70 2.30 24.11
N GLU A 226 -5.83 2.96 23.89
CA GLU A 226 -7.00 2.38 23.21
C GLU A 226 -7.03 2.96 21.79
N PRO A 227 -6.87 2.13 20.74
CA PRO A 227 -6.82 2.56 19.33
C PRO A 227 -8.17 3.08 18.81
#